data_315a4f45de5e04ab43e9e2422f3062f5
#
_entry.id   315a4f45de5e04ab43e9e2422f3062f5
#
_cell.length_a   1.000
_cell.length_b   1.000
_cell.length_c   1.000
_cell.angle_alpha   90.00
_cell.angle_beta   90.00
_cell.angle_gamma   90.00
#
_symmetry.space_group_name_H-M   'P 1'
#
loop_
_entity.id
_entity.type
_entity.pdbx_description
1 polymer ?
#
loop_
_entity_poly.entity_id
_entity_poly.type
_entity_poly.pdbx_seq_one_letter_code
_entity_poly.pdbx_strand_id
1 'polypeptide(L)'
;MGNFIPSLGTLFKRPPKYKIQSPPITACNQQVFLCGNVIEKTEYERPLLRGLSSKRVGRSVSASEKDKKINRNKVLARNCRTVRQYANANPGCNKFVTLTFSDNLTDIDEANYHLKKFNQRVKYRYPDFKYIVVIEFQKRGAVHYHMLCNLPYIDVNELARIWGHGFIKLNKIDNVDNVGAYVTKYMQKDLDDPRLRGRKCYMTSRNLNKPLKINNDSVVDELLVYICENDLVLRSHTNTTYNEYFGQCTYTQIVLKEPVDFSLWRKKRNRALLLSRRLKPVRDIPLPLVQMSLCPLRAGAKKPFISTFVGVGRWLD
;
A
#
# COMPACT_ATOMS: atom_id res chain seq x y z
N MET A 1 -36.27 -63.72 -8.96
CA MET A 1 -36.63 -62.38 -8.49
C MET A 1 -35.35 -61.62 -8.25
N GLY A 2 -34.94 -60.80 -9.22
CA GLY A 2 -33.72 -60.05 -9.16
C GLY A 2 -34.02 -58.59 -8.72
N ASN A 3 -33.45 -58.19 -7.58
CA ASN A 3 -33.57 -56.81 -7.07
C ASN A 3 -32.71 -55.85 -7.88
N PHE A 4 -33.37 -54.96 -8.59
CA PHE A 4 -32.75 -53.87 -9.33
C PHE A 4 -32.41 -52.74 -8.33
N ILE A 5 -31.12 -52.50 -8.06
CA ILE A 5 -30.64 -51.33 -7.28
C ILE A 5 -30.38 -50.20 -8.28
N PRO A 6 -31.10 -49.07 -8.22
CA PRO A 6 -30.80 -47.95 -9.12
C PRO A 6 -29.49 -47.25 -8.69
N SER A 7 -28.65 -46.99 -9.67
CA SER A 7 -27.35 -46.32 -9.48
C SER A 7 -27.51 -44.88 -8.97
N LEU A 8 -26.76 -44.54 -7.94
CA LEU A 8 -26.69 -43.24 -7.25
C LEU A 8 -26.05 -42.11 -8.09
N GLY A 9 -26.13 -42.19 -9.43
CA GLY A 9 -25.39 -41.29 -10.36
C GLY A 9 -26.05 -39.96 -10.75
N THR A 10 -27.21 -39.59 -10.23
CA THR A 10 -27.98 -38.47 -10.81
C THR A 10 -28.47 -37.40 -9.84
N LEU A 11 -27.86 -37.22 -8.67
CA LEU A 11 -28.37 -36.26 -7.66
C LEU A 11 -27.52 -35.04 -7.36
N PHE A 12 -26.43 -34.79 -8.09
CA PHE A 12 -25.69 -33.53 -7.96
C PHE A 12 -25.75 -32.75 -9.27
N LYS A 13 -26.89 -32.14 -9.57
CA LYS A 13 -26.92 -31.01 -10.50
C LYS A 13 -26.09 -29.88 -9.87
N ARG A 14 -24.95 -29.53 -10.51
CA ARG A 14 -24.17 -28.34 -10.12
C ARG A 14 -25.13 -27.16 -10.06
N PRO A 15 -25.10 -26.36 -8.97
CA PRO A 15 -25.93 -25.17 -8.90
C PRO A 15 -25.61 -24.27 -10.11
N PRO A 16 -26.61 -23.58 -10.67
CA PRO A 16 -26.39 -22.72 -11.81
C PRO A 16 -25.28 -21.74 -11.49
N LYS A 17 -24.31 -21.62 -12.38
CA LYS A 17 -23.25 -20.60 -12.26
C LYS A 17 -23.96 -19.27 -12.19
N TYR A 18 -24.01 -18.66 -10.98
CA TYR A 18 -24.45 -17.30 -10.83
C TYR A 18 -23.57 -16.44 -11.73
N LYS A 19 -24.16 -15.81 -12.74
CA LYS A 19 -23.48 -14.73 -13.46
C LYS A 19 -23.20 -13.67 -12.41
N ILE A 20 -21.92 -13.50 -12.04
CA ILE A 20 -21.47 -12.39 -11.19
C ILE A 20 -21.82 -11.14 -11.98
N GLN A 21 -22.90 -10.47 -11.58
CA GLN A 21 -23.23 -9.18 -12.15
C GLN A 21 -22.04 -8.27 -11.87
N SER A 22 -21.54 -7.60 -12.90
CA SER A 22 -20.48 -6.62 -12.75
C SER A 22 -20.89 -5.63 -11.65
N PRO A 23 -20.00 -5.29 -10.72
CA PRO A 23 -20.35 -4.33 -9.67
C PRO A 23 -20.82 -3.02 -10.33
N PRO A 24 -21.77 -2.31 -9.72
CA PRO A 24 -22.24 -1.05 -10.28
C PRO A 24 -21.07 -0.08 -10.41
N ILE A 25 -21.10 0.72 -11.49
CA ILE A 25 -20.11 1.80 -11.69
C ILE A 25 -20.37 2.85 -10.62
N THR A 26 -19.37 3.14 -9.82
CA THR A 26 -19.41 4.21 -8.83
C THR A 26 -18.33 5.23 -9.13
N ALA A 27 -18.67 6.51 -9.00
CA ALA A 27 -17.75 7.62 -9.12
C ALA A 27 -17.42 8.17 -7.73
N CYS A 28 -16.19 8.57 -7.50
CA CYS A 28 -15.79 9.29 -6.28
C CYS A 28 -14.67 10.28 -6.61
N ASN A 29 -14.79 11.49 -6.07
CA ASN A 29 -13.78 12.53 -6.22
C ASN A 29 -12.73 12.48 -5.11
N GLN A 30 -13.01 11.76 -4.03
CA GLN A 30 -12.13 11.68 -2.88
C GLN A 30 -11.77 10.23 -2.54
N GLN A 31 -10.55 10.06 -2.06
CA GLN A 31 -10.08 8.79 -1.54
C GLN A 31 -9.31 9.04 -0.26
N VAL A 32 -9.71 8.37 0.81
CA VAL A 32 -9.07 8.49 2.11
C VAL A 32 -8.55 7.15 2.59
N PHE A 33 -7.36 7.15 3.18
CA PHE A 33 -6.78 6.05 3.93
C PHE A 33 -6.60 6.46 5.39
N LEU A 34 -7.20 5.69 6.30
CA LEU A 34 -7.05 5.87 7.74
C LEU A 34 -5.99 4.89 8.24
N CYS A 35 -4.90 5.43 8.77
CA CYS A 35 -3.69 4.70 9.14
C CYS A 35 -3.26 5.08 10.57
N GLY A 36 -3.93 4.55 11.60
CA GLY A 36 -3.67 4.94 13.00
C GLY A 36 -3.99 6.42 13.23
N ASN A 37 -2.97 7.20 13.58
CA ASN A 37 -3.10 8.65 13.75
C ASN A 37 -2.82 9.45 12.48
N VAL A 38 -2.59 8.78 11.33
CA VAL A 38 -2.32 9.46 10.06
C VAL A 38 -3.45 9.19 9.07
N ILE A 39 -3.99 10.25 8.50
CA ILE A 39 -5.00 10.21 7.44
C ILE A 39 -4.36 10.71 6.15
N GLU A 40 -4.49 9.92 5.10
CA GLU A 40 -4.06 10.29 3.76
C GLU A 40 -5.30 10.50 2.89
N LYS A 41 -5.58 11.73 2.49
CA LYS A 41 -6.65 12.12 1.58
C LYS A 41 -6.07 12.42 0.21
N THR A 42 -6.76 12.00 -0.84
CA THR A 42 -6.47 12.43 -2.21
C THR A 42 -7.78 12.87 -2.86
N GLU A 43 -7.80 14.07 -3.38
CA GLU A 43 -8.89 14.66 -4.16
C GLU A 43 -8.51 14.65 -5.63
N TYR A 44 -9.48 14.40 -6.48
CA TYR A 44 -9.31 14.32 -7.93
C TYR A 44 -10.24 15.30 -8.61
N GLU A 45 -9.73 16.09 -9.54
CA GLU A 45 -10.54 16.98 -10.37
C GLU A 45 -11.55 16.18 -11.20
N ARG A 46 -11.11 15.05 -11.77
CA ARG A 46 -11.97 14.11 -12.49
C ARG A 46 -12.24 12.88 -11.66
N PRO A 47 -13.49 12.43 -11.51
CA PRO A 47 -13.83 11.35 -10.62
C PRO A 47 -13.16 10.03 -10.98
N LEU A 48 -12.79 9.27 -9.94
CA LEU A 48 -12.38 7.89 -10.07
C LEU A 48 -13.60 7.01 -10.34
N LEU A 49 -13.67 6.41 -11.53
CA LEU A 49 -14.70 5.45 -11.88
C LEU A 49 -14.29 4.04 -11.42
N ARG A 50 -15.19 3.36 -10.75
CA ARG A 50 -15.00 2.00 -10.24
C ARG A 50 -16.06 1.07 -10.82
N GLY A 51 -15.74 -0.21 -10.93
CA GLY A 51 -16.65 -1.19 -11.51
C GLY A 51 -16.53 -1.28 -13.04
N LEU A 52 -15.72 -0.44 -13.68
CA LEU A 52 -15.36 -0.62 -15.06
C LEU A 52 -14.40 -1.79 -15.19
N SER A 53 -14.82 -2.87 -15.84
CA SER A 53 -13.90 -3.94 -16.24
C SER A 53 -13.21 -3.49 -17.53
N SER A 54 -12.00 -2.95 -17.41
CA SER A 54 -11.16 -2.84 -18.60
C SER A 54 -10.68 -4.24 -18.99
N LYS A 55 -10.95 -4.68 -20.22
CA LYS A 55 -10.22 -5.84 -20.77
C LYS A 55 -8.75 -5.50 -20.67
N ARG A 56 -8.00 -6.30 -19.91
CA ARG A 56 -6.54 -6.14 -19.86
C ARG A 56 -6.02 -6.39 -21.25
N VAL A 57 -5.62 -5.32 -21.92
CA VAL A 57 -4.79 -5.46 -23.14
C VAL A 57 -3.50 -6.13 -22.68
N GLY A 58 -3.16 -7.24 -23.31
CA GLY A 58 -1.94 -7.97 -22.99
C GLY A 58 -0.72 -7.04 -22.98
N ARG A 59 0.28 -7.36 -22.17
CA ARG A 59 1.53 -6.57 -22.14
C ARG A 59 2.09 -6.57 -23.56
N SER A 60 2.29 -5.40 -24.15
CA SER A 60 3.07 -5.29 -25.39
C SER A 60 4.50 -5.76 -25.09
N VAL A 61 5.04 -6.59 -25.97
CA VAL A 61 6.30 -7.30 -25.77
C VAL A 61 7.52 -6.36 -25.75
N SER A 62 7.40 -5.11 -26.19
CA SER A 62 8.52 -4.18 -26.34
C SER A 62 8.29 -2.82 -25.67
N ALA A 63 8.23 -2.80 -24.33
CA ALA A 63 8.35 -1.52 -23.64
C ALA A 63 9.78 -0.99 -23.75
N SER A 64 9.96 0.28 -24.13
CA SER A 64 11.26 0.94 -24.18
C SER A 64 11.93 0.93 -22.80
N GLU A 65 13.24 1.02 -22.72
CA GLU A 65 13.96 1.12 -21.43
C GLU A 65 13.49 2.33 -20.61
N LYS A 66 13.11 3.42 -21.27
CA LYS A 66 12.53 4.60 -20.64
C LYS A 66 11.19 4.28 -19.99
N ASP A 67 10.31 3.53 -20.67
CA ASP A 67 9.00 3.13 -20.12
C ASP A 67 9.18 2.14 -18.97
N LYS A 68 10.14 1.24 -19.08
CA LYS A 68 10.51 0.32 -17.98
C LYS A 68 10.95 1.09 -16.74
N LYS A 69 11.77 2.14 -16.88
CA LYS A 69 12.22 3.00 -15.78
C LYS A 69 11.04 3.77 -15.15
N ILE A 70 10.18 4.37 -15.98
CA ILE A 70 8.98 5.07 -15.50
C ILE A 70 8.05 4.12 -14.73
N ASN A 71 7.79 2.93 -15.26
CA ASN A 71 6.94 1.94 -14.61
C ASN A 71 7.54 1.46 -13.29
N ARG A 72 8.86 1.27 -13.22
CA ARG A 72 9.57 0.91 -12.00
C ARG A 72 9.40 1.97 -10.93
N ASN A 73 9.61 3.25 -11.25
CA ASN A 73 9.40 4.35 -10.31
C ASN A 73 7.95 4.42 -9.79
N LYS A 74 6.96 4.17 -10.65
CA LYS A 74 5.55 4.09 -10.25
C LYS A 74 5.30 2.93 -9.27
N VAL A 75 5.88 1.76 -9.52
CA VAL A 75 5.77 0.59 -8.63
C VAL A 75 6.40 0.90 -7.27
N LEU A 76 7.57 1.50 -7.27
CA LEU A 76 8.29 1.85 -6.05
C LEU A 76 7.54 2.89 -5.22
N ALA A 77 7.06 3.98 -5.83
CA ALA A 77 6.23 4.98 -5.14
C ALA A 77 4.99 4.32 -4.50
N ARG A 78 4.38 3.35 -5.19
CA ARG A 78 3.27 2.56 -4.63
C ARG A 78 3.71 1.71 -3.45
N ASN A 79 4.87 1.06 -3.53
CA ASN A 79 5.41 0.24 -2.44
C ASN A 79 5.74 1.09 -1.22
N CYS A 80 6.40 2.24 -1.40
CA CYS A 80 6.66 3.20 -0.32
C CYS A 80 5.36 3.67 0.35
N ARG A 81 4.34 4.03 -0.44
CA ARG A 81 3.02 4.37 0.10
C ARG A 81 2.44 3.22 0.92
N THR A 82 2.49 2.00 0.40
CA THR A 82 1.96 0.82 1.09
C THR A 82 2.67 0.59 2.41
N VAL A 83 4.00 0.62 2.44
CA VAL A 83 4.81 0.46 3.66
C VAL A 83 4.48 1.54 4.67
N ARG A 84 4.40 2.81 4.24
CA ARG A 84 4.03 3.93 5.10
C ARG A 84 2.65 3.75 5.73
N GLN A 85 1.66 3.38 4.93
CA GLN A 85 0.30 3.15 5.40
C GLN A 85 0.21 1.99 6.39
N TYR A 86 0.90 0.87 6.13
CA TYR A 86 0.93 -0.25 7.06
C TYR A 86 1.66 0.09 8.37
N ALA A 87 2.79 0.80 8.29
CA ALA A 87 3.54 1.22 9.47
C ALA A 87 2.66 2.10 10.38
N ASN A 88 2.02 3.12 9.81
CA ASN A 88 1.14 4.02 10.56
C ASN A 88 -0.13 3.32 11.08
N ALA A 89 -0.66 2.32 10.37
CA ALA A 89 -1.82 1.53 10.84
C ALA A 89 -1.48 0.54 11.97
N ASN A 90 -0.22 0.40 12.34
CA ASN A 90 0.26 -0.50 13.37
C ASN A 90 1.17 0.21 14.39
N PRO A 91 0.63 1.15 15.18
CA PRO A 91 1.43 1.96 16.10
C PRO A 91 2.14 1.14 17.18
N GLY A 92 1.65 -0.08 17.47
CA GLY A 92 2.35 -1.02 18.35
C GLY A 92 3.69 -1.56 17.78
N CYS A 93 3.95 -1.37 16.48
CA CYS A 93 5.25 -1.65 15.88
C CYS A 93 6.18 -0.45 16.11
N ASN A 94 6.83 -0.41 17.27
CA ASN A 94 7.68 0.70 17.71
C ASN A 94 9.15 0.29 17.92
N LYS A 95 9.53 -0.91 17.52
CA LYS A 95 10.93 -1.37 17.52
C LYS A 95 11.47 -1.38 16.10
N PHE A 96 12.65 -0.80 15.92
CA PHE A 96 13.35 -0.78 14.65
C PHE A 96 14.60 -1.62 14.75
N VAL A 97 14.59 -2.75 14.05
CA VAL A 97 15.67 -3.74 14.03
C VAL A 97 16.40 -3.63 12.71
N THR A 98 17.70 -3.50 12.77
CA THR A 98 18.58 -3.62 11.61
C THR A 98 19.29 -4.96 11.67
N LEU A 99 19.15 -5.78 10.62
CA LEU A 99 19.80 -7.08 10.50
C LEU A 99 20.90 -7.00 9.46
N THR A 100 22.12 -7.29 9.87
CA THR A 100 23.31 -7.23 9.01
C THR A 100 23.94 -8.62 8.95
N PHE A 101 24.41 -9.02 7.78
CA PHE A 101 25.22 -10.21 7.62
C PHE A 101 26.71 -9.90 7.93
N SER A 102 27.38 -10.79 8.63
CA SER A 102 28.84 -10.74 8.84
C SER A 102 29.55 -10.85 7.49
N ASP A 103 29.12 -11.82 6.68
CA ASP A 103 29.64 -12.07 5.36
C ASP A 103 29.08 -11.10 4.31
N ASN A 104 29.77 -10.96 3.19
CA ASN A 104 29.29 -10.13 2.09
C ASN A 104 28.21 -10.86 1.28
N LEU A 105 27.09 -11.23 1.93
CA LEU A 105 25.98 -11.93 1.27
C LEU A 105 25.22 -10.96 0.35
N THR A 106 25.39 -11.16 -0.95
CA THR A 106 24.78 -10.31 -2.01
C THR A 106 23.56 -10.95 -2.66
N ASP A 107 23.38 -12.27 -2.49
CA ASP A 107 22.20 -13.00 -3.01
C ASP A 107 20.97 -12.70 -2.15
N ILE A 108 19.95 -12.14 -2.82
CA ILE A 108 18.68 -11.77 -2.17
C ILE A 108 17.86 -13.01 -1.78
N ASP A 109 17.91 -14.08 -2.55
CA ASP A 109 17.08 -15.26 -2.29
C ASP A 109 17.62 -16.01 -1.09
N GLU A 110 18.94 -16.16 -0.97
CA GLU A 110 19.61 -16.71 0.19
C GLU A 110 19.39 -15.84 1.43
N ALA A 111 19.56 -14.52 1.30
CA ALA A 111 19.31 -13.59 2.39
C ALA A 111 17.84 -13.66 2.87
N ASN A 112 16.88 -13.72 1.94
CA ASN A 112 15.45 -13.87 2.27
C ASN A 112 15.14 -15.21 2.95
N TYR A 113 15.86 -16.28 2.61
CA TYR A 113 15.74 -17.57 3.31
C TYR A 113 16.15 -17.43 4.77
N HIS A 114 17.28 -16.79 5.06
CA HIS A 114 17.75 -16.54 6.43
C HIS A 114 16.79 -15.63 7.21
N LEU A 115 16.29 -14.57 6.59
CA LEU A 115 15.25 -13.71 7.18
C LEU A 115 13.98 -14.49 7.50
N LYS A 116 13.52 -15.36 6.61
CA LYS A 116 12.36 -16.23 6.84
C LYS A 116 12.58 -17.13 8.08
N LYS A 117 13.75 -17.73 8.21
CA LYS A 117 14.10 -18.56 9.37
C LYS A 117 14.16 -17.76 10.66
N PHE A 118 14.73 -16.56 10.63
CA PHE A 118 14.71 -15.63 11.76
C PHE A 118 13.27 -15.31 12.17
N ASN A 119 12.42 -14.89 11.25
CA ASN A 119 11.02 -14.58 11.53
C ASN A 119 10.25 -15.77 12.10
N GLN A 120 10.54 -17.00 11.65
CA GLN A 120 9.93 -18.21 12.21
C GLN A 120 10.35 -18.43 13.67
N ARG A 121 11.66 -18.31 13.99
CA ARG A 121 12.19 -18.46 15.36
C ARG A 121 11.61 -17.40 16.30
N VAL A 122 11.56 -16.14 15.84
CA VAL A 122 10.97 -15.04 16.62
C VAL A 122 9.49 -15.28 16.85
N LYS A 123 8.74 -15.69 15.82
CA LYS A 123 7.30 -15.95 15.94
C LYS A 123 6.99 -17.16 16.84
N TYR A 124 7.83 -18.17 16.87
CA TYR A 124 7.68 -19.29 17.78
C TYR A 124 7.74 -18.84 19.25
N ARG A 125 8.63 -17.89 19.57
CA ARG A 125 8.75 -17.31 20.90
C ARG A 125 7.71 -16.25 21.22
N TYR A 126 7.32 -15.47 20.20
CA TYR A 126 6.36 -14.35 20.27
C TYR A 126 5.26 -14.55 19.22
N PRO A 127 4.19 -15.32 19.52
CA PRO A 127 3.15 -15.68 18.54
C PRO A 127 2.49 -14.49 17.84
N ASP A 128 2.33 -13.37 18.56
CA ASP A 128 1.74 -12.12 18.04
C ASP A 128 2.74 -11.23 17.28
N PHE A 129 3.93 -11.75 16.97
CA PHE A 129 4.95 -11.01 16.27
C PHE A 129 4.45 -10.43 14.94
N LYS A 130 4.54 -9.10 14.83
CA LYS A 130 4.20 -8.30 13.65
C LYS A 130 5.44 -7.62 13.15
N TYR A 131 5.60 -7.58 11.82
CA TYR A 131 6.76 -6.92 11.22
C TYR A 131 6.48 -6.37 9.83
N ILE A 132 7.23 -5.33 9.49
CA ILE A 132 7.40 -4.77 8.16
C ILE A 132 8.91 -4.71 7.93
N VAL A 133 9.41 -5.35 6.87
CA VAL A 133 10.84 -5.37 6.52
C VAL A 133 11.04 -4.70 5.19
N VAL A 134 12.03 -3.84 5.10
CA VAL A 134 12.53 -3.24 3.85
C VAL A 134 13.96 -3.68 3.61
N ILE A 135 14.32 -3.82 2.33
CA ILE A 135 15.64 -4.24 1.89
C ILE A 135 16.45 -3.00 1.54
N GLU A 136 17.68 -2.96 2.00
CA GLU A 136 18.71 -1.99 1.61
C GLU A 136 20.00 -2.76 1.25
N PHE A 137 20.88 -2.17 0.46
CA PHE A 137 22.20 -2.73 0.19
C PHE A 137 23.27 -1.86 0.82
N GLN A 138 24.21 -2.51 1.50
CA GLN A 138 25.39 -1.83 2.01
C GLN A 138 26.31 -1.40 0.87
N LYS A 139 27.24 -0.45 1.13
CA LYS A 139 28.23 0.00 0.14
C LYS A 139 29.05 -1.16 -0.46
N ARG A 140 29.30 -2.22 0.31
CA ARG A 140 29.98 -3.45 -0.13
C ARG A 140 29.08 -4.38 -0.95
N GLY A 141 27.79 -4.05 -1.11
CA GLY A 141 26.81 -4.83 -1.86
C GLY A 141 26.02 -5.84 -1.03
N ALA A 142 26.36 -6.09 0.24
CA ALA A 142 25.65 -7.04 1.09
C ALA A 142 24.21 -6.60 1.32
N VAL A 143 23.30 -7.58 1.38
CA VAL A 143 21.89 -7.38 1.74
C VAL A 143 21.80 -6.93 3.20
N HIS A 144 20.96 -5.95 3.43
CA HIS A 144 20.73 -5.34 4.74
C HIS A 144 19.22 -5.20 4.95
N TYR A 145 18.72 -5.62 6.11
CA TYR A 145 17.30 -5.52 6.40
C TYR A 145 17.02 -4.48 7.47
N HIS A 146 16.04 -3.63 7.20
CA HIS A 146 15.45 -2.75 8.19
C HIS A 146 14.04 -3.23 8.50
N MET A 147 13.78 -3.57 9.76
CA MET A 147 12.54 -4.16 10.22
C MET A 147 11.89 -3.26 11.26
N LEU A 148 10.67 -2.83 11.00
CA LEU A 148 9.77 -2.27 12.00
C LEU A 148 8.94 -3.41 12.59
N CYS A 149 8.87 -3.53 13.92
CA CYS A 149 8.16 -4.65 14.56
C CYS A 149 7.63 -4.30 15.96
N ASN A 150 6.78 -5.18 16.48
CA ASN A 150 6.17 -5.07 17.82
C ASN A 150 6.86 -5.94 18.88
N LEU A 151 8.15 -6.23 18.73
CA LEU A 151 8.86 -7.00 19.73
C LEU A 151 8.72 -6.37 21.12
N PRO A 152 8.47 -7.15 22.17
CA PRO A 152 8.59 -6.67 23.54
C PRO A 152 10.05 -6.31 23.85
N TYR A 153 10.36 -6.00 25.10
CA TYR A 153 11.75 -5.89 25.50
C TYR A 153 12.45 -7.25 25.33
N ILE A 154 13.57 -7.23 24.64
CA ILE A 154 14.46 -8.39 24.47
C ILE A 154 15.89 -7.88 24.50
N ASP A 155 16.77 -8.63 25.15
CA ASP A 155 18.20 -8.33 25.11
C ASP A 155 18.74 -8.46 23.68
N VAL A 156 19.57 -7.48 23.27
CA VAL A 156 20.09 -7.42 21.91
C VAL A 156 20.99 -8.59 21.56
N ASN A 157 21.74 -9.14 22.54
CA ASN A 157 22.61 -10.30 22.33
C ASN A 157 21.77 -11.57 22.16
N GLU A 158 20.64 -11.65 22.88
CA GLU A 158 19.69 -12.74 22.69
C GLU A 158 19.08 -12.71 21.30
N LEU A 159 18.64 -11.54 20.85
CA LEU A 159 18.09 -11.37 19.50
C LEU A 159 19.15 -11.66 18.44
N ALA A 160 20.42 -11.29 18.69
CA ALA A 160 21.54 -11.59 17.80
C ALA A 160 21.80 -13.10 17.70
N ARG A 161 21.67 -13.83 18.80
CA ARG A 161 21.74 -15.32 18.77
C ARG A 161 20.61 -15.93 17.96
N ILE A 162 19.41 -15.37 18.04
CA ILE A 162 18.27 -15.80 17.21
C ILE A 162 18.53 -15.49 15.73
N TRP A 163 19.18 -14.36 15.40
CA TRP A 163 19.59 -14.03 14.04
C TRP A 163 20.64 -15.00 13.52
N GLY A 164 21.77 -15.11 14.20
CA GLY A 164 22.83 -16.08 13.93
C GLY A 164 23.68 -15.79 12.69
N HIS A 165 23.55 -14.65 12.03
CA HIS A 165 24.22 -14.34 10.76
C HIS A 165 25.02 -13.03 10.79
N GLY A 166 25.18 -12.41 11.95
CA GLY A 166 25.96 -11.19 12.10
C GLY A 166 25.36 -10.19 13.07
N PHE A 167 25.58 -8.91 12.80
CA PHE A 167 25.26 -7.83 13.73
C PHE A 167 23.77 -7.44 13.68
N ILE A 168 23.23 -7.14 14.87
CA ILE A 168 21.90 -6.56 15.05
C ILE A 168 22.00 -5.20 15.73
N LYS A 169 21.23 -4.23 15.23
CA LYS A 169 20.95 -2.98 15.93
C LYS A 169 19.46 -2.93 16.24
N LEU A 170 19.13 -2.70 17.51
CA LEU A 170 17.75 -2.57 17.98
C LEU A 170 17.54 -1.18 18.58
N ASN A 171 16.65 -0.42 18.00
CA ASN A 171 16.24 0.90 18.49
C ASN A 171 14.75 0.90 18.80
N LYS A 172 14.34 1.63 19.84
CA LYS A 172 12.94 1.99 20.03
C LYS A 172 12.65 3.26 19.26
N ILE A 173 11.55 3.30 18.55
CA ILE A 173 11.07 4.53 17.90
C ILE A 173 10.09 5.19 18.85
N ASP A 174 10.54 6.22 19.52
CA ASP A 174 9.73 7.07 20.37
C ASP A 174 9.53 8.43 19.68
N ASN A 175 8.42 9.08 19.97
CA ASN A 175 8.12 10.46 19.55
C ASN A 175 8.14 10.70 18.01
N VAL A 176 7.79 9.70 17.23
CA VAL A 176 7.67 9.85 15.77
C VAL A 176 6.20 9.79 15.39
N ASP A 177 5.61 10.92 15.06
CA ASP A 177 4.19 11.03 14.66
C ASP A 177 3.87 10.26 13.37
N ASN A 178 4.86 10.04 12.51
CA ASN A 178 4.73 9.37 11.25
C ASN A 178 5.85 8.33 11.05
N VAL A 179 5.73 7.21 11.76
CA VAL A 179 6.68 6.09 11.69
C VAL A 179 6.83 5.56 10.27
N GLY A 180 5.77 5.61 9.49
CA GLY A 180 5.80 5.17 8.09
C GLY A 180 6.73 6.01 7.22
N ALA A 181 6.81 7.31 7.45
CA ALA A 181 7.76 8.17 6.74
C ALA A 181 9.22 7.82 7.11
N TYR A 182 9.47 7.50 8.36
CA TYR A 182 10.80 7.07 8.83
C TYR A 182 11.27 5.78 8.12
N VAL A 183 10.43 4.77 8.07
CA VAL A 183 10.77 3.46 7.46
C VAL A 183 11.03 3.59 5.95
N THR A 184 10.25 4.42 5.26
CA THR A 184 10.37 4.54 3.80
C THR A 184 11.64 5.24 3.32
N LYS A 185 12.38 5.95 4.20
CA LYS A 185 13.70 6.52 3.87
C LYS A 185 14.68 5.46 3.35
N TYR A 186 14.65 4.26 3.93
CA TYR A 186 15.53 3.15 3.56
C TYR A 186 15.16 2.53 2.22
N MET A 187 13.88 2.62 1.80
CA MET A 187 13.45 2.15 0.50
C MET A 187 13.89 3.04 -0.66
N GLN A 188 14.22 4.30 -0.38
CA GLN A 188 14.55 5.29 -1.41
C GLN A 188 16.01 5.25 -1.84
N LYS A 189 16.89 4.67 -1.04
CA LYS A 189 18.34 4.66 -1.32
C LYS A 189 18.71 3.80 -2.51
N ASP A 190 18.08 2.63 -2.65
CA ASP A 190 18.46 1.61 -3.64
C ASP A 190 17.43 1.48 -4.76
N LEU A 191 16.79 2.60 -5.14
CA LEU A 191 15.70 2.67 -6.10
C LEU A 191 16.02 2.03 -7.45
N ASP A 192 17.23 2.15 -7.89
CA ASP A 192 17.68 1.74 -9.21
C ASP A 192 18.49 0.43 -9.20
N ASP A 193 18.63 -0.23 -8.04
CA ASP A 193 19.40 -1.45 -7.95
C ASP A 193 18.80 -2.56 -8.84
N PRO A 194 19.57 -3.08 -9.80
CA PRO A 194 19.08 -4.09 -10.73
C PRO A 194 18.66 -5.39 -10.06
N ARG A 195 19.19 -5.70 -8.87
CA ARG A 195 18.85 -6.90 -8.10
C ARG A 195 17.40 -6.89 -7.60
N LEU A 196 16.79 -5.71 -7.42
CA LEU A 196 15.38 -5.57 -7.04
C LEU A 196 14.41 -5.61 -8.23
N ARG A 197 14.91 -5.77 -9.47
CA ARG A 197 14.05 -5.84 -10.67
C ARG A 197 13.17 -7.09 -10.62
N GLY A 198 11.85 -6.88 -10.70
CA GLY A 198 10.86 -7.96 -10.62
C GLY A 198 10.66 -8.56 -9.24
N ARG A 199 11.36 -8.08 -8.21
CA ARG A 199 11.27 -8.55 -6.82
C ARG A 199 10.50 -7.58 -5.94
N LYS A 200 9.98 -8.06 -4.82
CA LYS A 200 9.41 -7.20 -3.78
C LYS A 200 10.54 -6.57 -2.96
N CYS A 201 10.50 -5.23 -2.84
CA CYS A 201 11.45 -4.49 -2.02
C CYS A 201 11.06 -4.41 -0.53
N TYR A 202 9.94 -5.01 -0.13
CA TYR A 202 9.49 -5.10 1.27
C TYR A 202 8.75 -6.40 1.53
N MET A 203 8.71 -6.80 2.79
CA MET A 203 7.98 -7.98 3.28
C MET A 203 7.19 -7.60 4.54
N THR A 204 6.05 -8.25 4.75
CA THR A 204 5.17 -7.97 5.90
C THR A 204 4.65 -9.25 6.51
N SER A 205 4.42 -9.24 7.82
CA SER A 205 3.65 -10.29 8.48
C SER A 205 2.18 -10.21 8.08
N ARG A 206 1.47 -11.35 8.14
CA ARG A 206 0.06 -11.43 7.71
C ARG A 206 -0.93 -10.84 8.71
N ASN A 207 -0.53 -10.73 9.97
CA ASN A 207 -1.36 -10.28 11.10
C ASN A 207 -1.29 -8.76 11.34
N LEU A 208 -0.74 -7.98 10.41
CA LEU A 208 -0.80 -6.52 10.48
C LEU A 208 -2.22 -5.99 10.26
N ASN A 209 -2.54 -4.93 10.99
CA ASN A 209 -3.73 -4.14 10.71
C ASN A 209 -3.62 -3.49 9.33
N LYS A 210 -4.68 -3.59 8.55
CA LYS A 210 -4.73 -2.97 7.23
C LYS A 210 -5.29 -1.56 7.32
N PRO A 211 -4.74 -0.61 6.54
CA PRO A 211 -5.31 0.72 6.40
C PRO A 211 -6.79 0.65 6.01
N LEU A 212 -7.64 1.47 6.62
CA LEU A 212 -9.05 1.56 6.23
C LEU A 212 -9.17 2.53 5.06
N LYS A 213 -9.55 2.01 3.90
CA LYS A 213 -9.79 2.81 2.71
C LYS A 213 -11.26 3.21 2.61
N ILE A 214 -11.53 4.51 2.43
CA ILE A 214 -12.85 5.08 2.20
C ILE A 214 -12.84 5.81 0.84
N ASN A 215 -13.87 5.60 0.04
CA ASN A 215 -14.03 6.20 -1.29
C ASN A 215 -15.50 6.60 -1.54
N ASN A 216 -16.21 6.93 -0.51
CA ASN A 216 -17.54 7.50 -0.59
C ASN A 216 -17.42 8.93 -0.07
N ASP A 217 -17.71 9.90 -0.93
CA ASP A 217 -17.46 11.31 -0.65
C ASP A 217 -18.23 11.76 0.60
N SER A 218 -19.51 11.41 0.75
CA SER A 218 -20.29 11.76 1.95
C SER A 218 -19.68 11.22 3.24
N VAL A 219 -19.17 9.98 3.23
CA VAL A 219 -18.52 9.40 4.42
C VAL A 219 -17.19 10.08 4.70
N VAL A 220 -16.49 10.52 3.66
CA VAL A 220 -15.25 11.30 3.82
C VAL A 220 -15.53 12.67 4.41
N ASP A 221 -16.55 13.36 3.90
CA ASP A 221 -16.94 14.69 4.38
C ASP A 221 -17.37 14.64 5.85
N GLU A 222 -18.22 13.67 6.24
CA GLU A 222 -18.58 13.44 7.64
C GLU A 222 -17.36 13.19 8.54
N LEU A 223 -16.38 12.41 8.05
CA LEU A 223 -15.16 12.15 8.79
C LEU A 223 -14.35 13.43 9.02
N LEU A 224 -14.21 14.26 7.98
CA LEU A 224 -13.44 15.50 8.08
C LEU A 224 -14.10 16.50 9.01
N VAL A 225 -15.44 16.64 8.95
CA VAL A 225 -16.22 17.45 9.88
C VAL A 225 -15.97 16.98 11.32
N TYR A 226 -16.11 15.67 11.59
CA TYR A 226 -15.85 15.09 12.90
C TYR A 226 -14.44 15.43 13.43
N ILE A 227 -13.42 15.32 12.57
CA ILE A 227 -12.04 15.62 12.96
C ILE A 227 -11.84 17.10 13.30
N CYS A 228 -12.47 18.00 12.53
CA CYS A 228 -12.38 19.43 12.78
C CYS A 228 -13.14 19.85 14.03
N GLU A 229 -14.38 19.37 14.20
CA GLU A 229 -15.23 19.72 15.37
C GLU A 229 -14.64 19.24 16.70
N ASN A 230 -13.86 18.14 16.68
CA ASN A 230 -13.22 17.62 17.89
C ASN A 230 -11.76 18.08 18.05
N ASP A 231 -11.29 19.02 17.25
CA ASP A 231 -9.92 19.57 17.29
C ASP A 231 -8.82 18.49 17.32
N LEU A 232 -9.01 17.45 16.52
CA LEU A 232 -8.10 16.28 16.51
C LEU A 232 -6.83 16.49 15.68
N VAL A 233 -6.75 17.56 14.90
CA VAL A 233 -5.61 17.79 14.00
C VAL A 233 -4.41 18.30 14.77
N LEU A 234 -3.29 17.56 14.70
CA LEU A 234 -1.98 18.02 15.17
C LEU A 234 -1.31 18.87 14.10
N ARG A 235 -1.27 18.39 12.87
CA ARG A 235 -0.70 19.09 11.71
C ARG A 235 -1.26 18.52 10.40
N SER A 236 -1.19 19.31 9.35
CA SER A 236 -1.53 18.87 8.01
C SER A 236 -0.50 19.33 7.00
N HIS A 237 -0.36 18.56 5.92
CA HIS A 237 0.48 18.92 4.79
C HIS A 237 -0.27 18.60 3.51
N THR A 238 -0.32 19.57 2.59
CA THR A 238 -1.02 19.43 1.31
C THR A 238 -0.04 19.64 0.17
N ASN A 239 -0.18 18.82 -0.86
CA ASN A 239 0.56 18.94 -2.10
C ASN A 239 -0.36 18.69 -3.28
N THR A 240 -0.18 19.46 -4.34
CA THR A 240 -0.98 19.36 -5.55
C THR A 240 -0.10 18.95 -6.73
N THR A 241 -0.58 17.99 -7.50
CA THR A 241 0.08 17.48 -8.71
C THR A 241 -0.93 17.38 -9.83
N TYR A 242 -0.48 17.39 -11.08
CA TYR A 242 -1.34 17.18 -12.24
C TYR A 242 -1.14 15.78 -12.82
N ASN A 243 -2.24 15.13 -13.16
CA ASN A 243 -2.27 13.84 -13.82
C ASN A 243 -3.14 13.90 -15.07
N GLU A 244 -2.66 13.37 -16.21
CA GLU A 244 -3.37 13.42 -17.48
C GLU A 244 -4.78 12.80 -17.44
N TYR A 245 -4.97 11.75 -16.62
CA TYR A 245 -6.24 11.04 -16.50
C TYR A 245 -7.21 11.69 -15.52
N PHE A 246 -6.68 12.20 -14.38
CA PHE A 246 -7.48 12.68 -13.25
C PHE A 246 -7.49 14.19 -13.10
N GLY A 247 -6.76 14.92 -13.97
CA GLY A 247 -6.59 16.36 -13.85
C GLY A 247 -5.73 16.73 -12.65
N GLN A 248 -6.09 17.79 -11.99
CA GLN A 248 -5.45 18.20 -10.73
C GLN A 248 -5.75 17.19 -9.63
N CYS A 249 -4.71 16.74 -8.95
CA CYS A 249 -4.78 15.81 -7.82
C CYS A 249 -4.19 16.48 -6.58
N THR A 250 -5.02 16.70 -5.57
CA THR A 250 -4.58 17.29 -4.29
C THR A 250 -4.44 16.18 -3.25
N TYR A 251 -3.21 15.96 -2.79
CA TYR A 251 -2.90 15.03 -1.71
C TYR A 251 -2.75 15.80 -0.41
N THR A 252 -3.52 15.41 0.60
CA THR A 252 -3.44 15.97 1.96
C THR A 252 -3.12 14.85 2.94
N GLN A 253 -2.08 15.04 3.74
CA GLN A 253 -1.76 14.21 4.88
C GLN A 253 -2.14 14.96 6.15
N ILE A 254 -2.98 14.35 6.99
CA ILE A 254 -3.40 14.90 8.28
C ILE A 254 -2.83 13.98 9.35
N VAL A 255 -2.09 14.54 10.28
CA VAL A 255 -1.61 13.85 11.48
C VAL A 255 -2.50 14.26 12.65
N LEU A 256 -3.07 13.29 13.32
CA LEU A 256 -3.94 13.51 14.47
C LEU A 256 -3.12 13.53 15.77
N LYS A 257 -3.63 14.24 16.78
CA LYS A 257 -3.04 14.31 18.13
C LYS A 257 -2.93 12.94 18.77
N GLU A 258 -3.93 12.09 18.51
CA GLU A 258 -4.04 10.71 19.02
C GLU A 258 -4.58 9.77 17.95
N PRO A 259 -4.29 8.46 18.06
CA PRO A 259 -4.95 7.46 17.23
C PRO A 259 -6.46 7.42 17.53
N VAL A 260 -7.28 7.55 16.49
CA VAL A 260 -8.74 7.51 16.59
C VAL A 260 -9.26 6.10 16.32
N ASP A 261 -10.28 5.67 17.05
CA ASP A 261 -11.01 4.44 16.71
C ASP A 261 -11.88 4.67 15.45
N PHE A 262 -11.43 4.09 14.36
CA PHE A 262 -12.14 4.16 13.08
C PHE A 262 -13.20 3.06 12.89
N SER A 263 -13.63 2.37 13.95
CA SER A 263 -14.65 1.31 13.87
C SER A 263 -16.00 1.83 13.35
N LEU A 264 -16.40 3.01 13.78
CA LEU A 264 -17.59 3.71 13.29
C LEU A 264 -17.51 3.97 11.78
N TRP A 265 -16.38 4.49 11.32
CA TRP A 265 -16.14 4.82 9.91
C TRP A 265 -16.08 3.57 9.04
N ARG A 266 -15.59 2.47 9.58
CA ARG A 266 -15.64 1.16 8.93
C ARG A 266 -17.09 0.70 8.73
N LYS A 267 -17.95 0.88 9.74
CA LYS A 267 -19.38 0.54 9.64
C LYS A 267 -20.08 1.44 8.62
N LYS A 268 -19.89 2.76 8.66
CA LYS A 268 -20.44 3.72 7.67
C LYS A 268 -20.00 3.39 6.25
N ARG A 269 -18.71 3.17 6.02
CA ARG A 269 -18.18 2.73 4.70
C ARG A 269 -18.86 1.45 4.21
N ASN A 270 -18.98 0.43 5.08
CA ASN A 270 -19.58 -0.85 4.70
C ASN A 270 -21.07 -0.67 4.33
N ARG A 271 -21.80 0.17 5.07
CA ARG A 271 -23.19 0.51 4.77
C ARG A 271 -23.31 1.21 3.40
N ALA A 272 -22.46 2.19 3.13
CA ALA A 272 -22.44 2.88 1.84
C ALA A 272 -22.15 1.92 0.67
N LEU A 273 -21.22 0.98 0.85
CA LEU A 273 -20.93 -0.06 -0.14
C LEU A 273 -22.12 -1.01 -0.39
N LEU A 274 -22.88 -1.35 0.64
CA LEU A 274 -24.08 -2.18 0.50
C LEU A 274 -25.20 -1.45 -0.24
N LEU A 275 -25.39 -0.16 0.06
CA LEU A 275 -26.38 0.68 -0.63
C LEU A 275 -26.01 0.84 -2.12
N SER A 276 -24.76 1.10 -2.44
CA SER A 276 -24.30 1.22 -3.84
C SER A 276 -24.53 -0.08 -4.65
N ARG A 277 -24.45 -1.25 -4.01
CA ARG A 277 -24.71 -2.54 -4.66
C ARG A 277 -26.19 -2.81 -4.89
N ARG A 278 -27.09 -2.18 -4.12
CA ARG A 278 -28.56 -2.33 -4.24
C ARG A 278 -29.13 -1.39 -5.31
N LEU A 279 -28.44 -0.33 -5.65
CA LEU A 279 -28.83 0.53 -6.77
C LEU A 279 -28.68 -0.29 -8.06
N LYS A 280 -29.82 -0.52 -8.75
CA LYS A 280 -29.78 -1.15 -10.07
C LYS A 280 -28.87 -0.30 -10.96
N PRO A 281 -28.04 -0.92 -11.82
CA PRO A 281 -27.29 -0.15 -12.80
C PRO A 281 -28.31 0.64 -13.62
N VAL A 282 -28.21 1.96 -13.59
CA VAL A 282 -29.00 2.84 -14.46
C VAL A 282 -28.51 2.53 -15.87
N ARG A 283 -29.35 1.83 -16.64
CA ARG A 283 -29.00 1.34 -17.98
C ARG A 283 -28.87 2.48 -18.99
N ASP A 284 -29.34 3.69 -18.66
CA ASP A 284 -29.49 4.79 -19.58
C ASP A 284 -29.04 6.14 -18.99
N ILE A 285 -27.85 6.22 -18.46
CA ILE A 285 -27.16 7.53 -18.42
C ILE A 285 -26.42 7.60 -19.76
N PRO A 286 -26.81 8.49 -20.69
CA PRO A 286 -25.99 8.77 -21.86
C PRO A 286 -24.64 9.25 -21.28
N LEU A 287 -23.60 8.46 -21.48
CA LEU A 287 -22.25 8.93 -21.26
C LEU A 287 -22.14 10.24 -22.01
N PRO A 288 -21.76 11.36 -21.38
CA PRO A 288 -21.41 12.53 -22.15
C PRO A 288 -20.40 12.03 -23.17
N LEU A 289 -20.71 12.18 -24.43
CA LEU A 289 -19.81 11.92 -25.54
C LEU A 289 -18.54 12.72 -25.26
N VAL A 290 -17.60 12.08 -24.55
CA VAL A 290 -16.22 12.50 -24.59
C VAL A 290 -15.82 12.20 -26.03
N GLN A 291 -16.06 13.17 -26.89
CA GLN A 291 -15.46 13.21 -28.20
C GLN A 291 -13.97 13.00 -27.96
N MET A 292 -13.53 11.77 -28.16
CA MET A 292 -12.12 11.48 -28.42
C MET A 292 -11.83 12.12 -29.79
N SER A 293 -11.68 13.45 -29.80
CA SER A 293 -10.99 14.12 -30.89
C SER A 293 -9.56 13.58 -30.82
N LEU A 294 -9.27 12.65 -31.72
CA LEU A 294 -7.92 12.38 -32.16
C LEU A 294 -7.31 13.70 -32.61
N CYS A 295 -6.70 14.44 -31.68
CA CYS A 295 -5.89 15.59 -32.05
C CYS A 295 -4.70 15.07 -32.85
N PRO A 296 -4.53 15.47 -34.11
CA PRO A 296 -3.35 15.14 -34.88
C PRO A 296 -2.15 15.75 -34.18
N LEU A 297 -1.12 14.96 -33.99
CA LEU A 297 0.18 15.34 -33.46
C LEU A 297 0.72 16.54 -34.24
N ARG A 298 0.58 17.75 -33.72
CA ARG A 298 1.38 18.90 -34.19
C ARG A 298 2.77 18.73 -33.61
N ALA A 299 3.72 18.46 -34.49
CA ALA A 299 5.14 18.60 -34.19
C ALA A 299 5.41 20.05 -33.72
N GLY A 300 5.99 20.24 -32.54
CA GLY A 300 6.54 21.54 -32.15
C GLY A 300 6.23 22.09 -30.76
N ALA A 301 5.66 21.33 -29.83
CA ALA A 301 5.50 21.83 -28.45
C ALA A 301 6.69 21.41 -27.59
N LYS A 302 7.44 22.40 -27.09
CA LYS A 302 8.51 22.27 -26.11
C LYS A 302 7.97 21.53 -24.88
N LYS A 303 8.66 20.46 -24.47
CA LYS A 303 8.32 19.62 -23.29
C LYS A 303 8.26 20.47 -22.03
N PRO A 304 7.18 20.41 -21.24
CA PRO A 304 7.25 20.94 -19.88
C PRO A 304 8.17 20.04 -19.06
N PHE A 305 9.03 20.68 -18.31
CA PHE A 305 9.98 20.15 -17.36
C PHE A 305 9.23 19.26 -16.35
N ILE A 306 9.50 17.96 -16.35
CA ILE A 306 9.04 17.07 -15.28
C ILE A 306 9.96 17.35 -14.09
N SER A 307 9.50 18.16 -13.14
CA SER A 307 10.16 18.29 -11.86
C SER A 307 10.09 16.95 -11.15
N THR A 308 11.22 16.27 -11.12
CA THR A 308 11.48 15.13 -10.26
C THR A 308 11.30 15.57 -8.82
N PHE A 309 10.30 15.03 -8.15
CA PHE A 309 10.02 15.30 -6.76
C PHE A 309 11.10 14.68 -5.87
N VAL A 310 12.14 15.44 -5.62
CA VAL A 310 13.07 15.27 -4.49
C VAL A 310 12.86 16.46 -3.58
N GLY A 311 11.75 16.43 -2.85
CA GLY A 311 11.56 17.31 -1.69
C GLY A 311 12.32 16.72 -0.52
N VAL A 312 13.62 16.90 -0.49
CA VAL A 312 14.42 16.70 0.72
C VAL A 312 14.21 17.92 1.60
N GLY A 313 13.19 17.87 2.46
CA GLY A 313 13.16 18.73 3.63
C GLY A 313 14.39 18.40 4.47
N ARG A 314 15.37 19.29 4.51
CA ARG A 314 16.44 19.26 5.52
C ARG A 314 15.77 19.33 6.89
N TRP A 315 15.92 18.27 7.67
CA TRP A 315 15.73 18.31 9.10
C TRP A 315 17.13 18.42 9.69
N LEU A 316 17.37 19.53 10.34
CA LEU A 316 18.54 19.78 11.17
C LEU A 316 18.57 18.78 12.30
N ASP A 317 19.78 18.26 12.56
CA ASP A 317 20.38 17.55 13.68
C ASP A 317 19.49 16.90 14.74
#